data_161e97281e48abb2a053305f818b1264
#
_entry.id   161e97281e48abb2a053305f818b1264
#
_cell.length_a   1.000
_cell.length_b   1.000
_cell.length_c   1.000
_cell.angle_alpha   90.00
_cell.angle_beta   90.00
_cell.angle_gamma   90.00
#
_symmetry.space_group_name_H-M   'P 1'
#
loop_
_entity.id
_entity.type
_entity.pdbx_description
1 polymer ?
#
loop_
_entity_poly.entity_id
_entity_poly.type
_entity_poly.pdbx_seq_one_letter_code
_entity_poly.pdbx_strand_id
1 'polypeptide(L)'
;MIVRHACKEDCAAIGEIYNHAVLHTAAIWNDKTVDTDNRIAWFEARTLAGYPVLVSEENGVITGYASFGDWRAFDGFRHTVEHSVYVHPDHQGQGIGRTLMVALINEARAIGKHVMVAGIEAQNHASIHLHETLGFVTTGQMPQVGTKFGRWLDLTFMQLQLDERSDPDAIP
;
A
#
# COMPACT_ATOMS: atom_id res chain seq x y z
N MET A 1 -18.42 8.83 0.26
CA MET A 1 -17.20 8.04 0.56
C MET A 1 -16.50 8.64 1.77
N ILE A 2 -16.11 7.82 2.74
CA ILE A 2 -15.28 8.18 3.90
C ILE A 2 -14.04 7.29 3.92
N VAL A 3 -12.93 7.79 4.50
CA VAL A 3 -11.75 6.99 4.82
C VAL A 3 -11.64 6.91 6.34
N ARG A 4 -11.46 5.72 6.87
CA ARG A 4 -11.34 5.45 8.30
C ARG A 4 -10.33 4.33 8.58
N HIS A 5 -9.92 4.19 9.83
CA HIS A 5 -9.21 2.99 10.28
C HIS A 5 -10.10 1.76 10.12
N ALA A 6 -9.49 0.67 9.67
CA ALA A 6 -10.16 -0.62 9.55
C ALA A 6 -10.42 -1.21 10.94
N CYS A 7 -11.43 -2.05 11.02
CA CYS A 7 -11.68 -2.95 12.14
C CYS A 7 -11.63 -4.41 11.67
N LYS A 8 -11.71 -5.34 12.59
CA LYS A 8 -11.62 -6.79 12.30
C LYS A 8 -12.72 -7.25 11.33
N GLU A 9 -13.87 -6.64 11.40
CA GLU A 9 -15.05 -6.93 10.57
C GLU A 9 -14.82 -6.58 9.10
N ASP A 10 -13.92 -5.64 8.80
CA ASP A 10 -13.57 -5.26 7.43
C ASP A 10 -12.66 -6.29 6.75
N CYS A 11 -12.04 -7.21 7.50
CA CYS A 11 -11.04 -8.14 6.97
C CYS A 11 -11.57 -9.07 5.88
N ALA A 12 -12.88 -9.41 5.90
CA ALA A 12 -13.49 -10.18 4.83
C ALA A 12 -13.48 -9.40 3.52
N ALA A 13 -13.94 -8.15 3.52
CA ALA A 13 -13.96 -7.29 2.34
C ALA A 13 -12.52 -6.94 1.84
N ILE A 14 -11.59 -6.70 2.77
CA ILE A 14 -10.16 -6.55 2.44
C ILE A 14 -9.64 -7.80 1.72
N GLY A 15 -10.03 -9.00 2.19
CA GLY A 15 -9.68 -10.27 1.57
C GLY A 15 -10.22 -10.41 0.14
N GLU A 16 -11.44 -9.99 -0.11
CA GLU A 16 -12.04 -9.99 -1.46
C GLU A 16 -11.26 -9.10 -2.42
N ILE A 17 -10.93 -7.87 -2.01
CA ILE A 17 -10.16 -6.92 -2.83
C ILE A 17 -8.75 -7.48 -3.09
N TYR A 18 -8.08 -8.02 -2.05
CA TYR A 18 -6.77 -8.66 -2.16
C TYR A 18 -6.80 -9.83 -3.16
N ASN A 19 -7.74 -10.74 -3.00
CA ASN A 19 -7.88 -11.93 -3.84
C ASN A 19 -8.20 -11.59 -5.30
N HIS A 20 -9.01 -10.56 -5.55
CA HIS A 20 -9.22 -10.07 -6.90
C HIS A 20 -7.91 -9.60 -7.53
N ALA A 21 -7.10 -8.82 -6.80
CA ALA A 21 -5.80 -8.36 -7.30
C ALA A 21 -4.84 -9.53 -7.57
N VAL A 22 -4.85 -10.57 -6.72
CA VAL A 22 -4.05 -11.80 -6.91
C VAL A 22 -4.47 -12.52 -8.18
N LEU A 23 -5.77 -12.71 -8.40
CA LEU A 23 -6.27 -13.56 -9.49
C LEU A 23 -6.26 -12.86 -10.85
N HIS A 24 -6.45 -11.54 -10.88
CA HIS A 24 -6.80 -10.83 -12.12
C HIS A 24 -5.82 -9.72 -12.50
N THR A 25 -4.82 -9.41 -11.68
CA THR A 25 -3.89 -8.30 -11.92
C THR A 25 -2.44 -8.67 -11.66
N ALA A 26 -1.52 -7.85 -12.14
CA ALA A 26 -0.10 -7.90 -11.77
C ALA A 26 0.25 -6.91 -10.62
N ALA A 27 -0.74 -6.41 -9.90
CA ALA A 27 -0.49 -5.55 -8.74
C ALA A 27 0.04 -6.32 -7.52
N ILE A 28 -0.33 -7.59 -7.39
CA ILE A 28 0.18 -8.51 -6.36
C ILE A 28 0.79 -9.72 -7.05
N TRP A 29 2.06 -10.01 -6.73
CA TRP A 29 2.80 -11.10 -7.37
C TRP A 29 2.71 -12.42 -6.59
N ASN A 30 1.56 -12.67 -5.96
CA ASN A 30 1.19 -13.94 -5.38
C ASN A 30 0.26 -14.71 -6.33
N ASP A 31 0.32 -16.04 -6.27
CA ASP A 31 -0.51 -16.93 -7.09
C ASP A 31 -1.70 -17.48 -6.31
N LYS A 32 -1.62 -17.48 -4.98
CA LYS A 32 -2.64 -18.07 -4.10
C LYS A 32 -3.47 -16.99 -3.42
N THR A 33 -4.78 -17.22 -3.39
CA THR A 33 -5.73 -16.45 -2.59
C THR A 33 -5.57 -16.75 -1.10
N VAL A 34 -6.14 -15.88 -0.29
CA VAL A 34 -6.15 -15.98 1.17
C VAL A 34 -7.60 -16.04 1.68
N ASP A 35 -7.79 -16.60 2.86
CA ASP A 35 -9.06 -16.58 3.57
C ASP A 35 -9.16 -15.38 4.55
N THR A 36 -10.30 -15.24 5.17
CA THR A 36 -10.56 -14.16 6.12
C THR A 36 -9.65 -14.26 7.35
N ASP A 37 -9.36 -15.47 7.85
CA ASP A 37 -8.48 -15.65 9.01
C ASP A 37 -7.05 -15.18 8.71
N ASN A 38 -6.55 -15.42 7.51
CA ASN A 38 -5.28 -14.87 7.07
C ASN A 38 -5.29 -13.32 7.09
N ARG A 39 -6.38 -12.70 6.64
CA ARG A 39 -6.49 -11.23 6.66
C ARG A 39 -6.63 -10.68 8.07
N ILE A 40 -7.32 -11.36 8.95
CA ILE A 40 -7.38 -10.99 10.37
C ILE A 40 -5.99 -11.05 10.99
N ALA A 41 -5.24 -12.12 10.78
CA ALA A 41 -3.87 -12.24 11.30
C ALA A 41 -2.95 -11.15 10.74
N TRP A 42 -3.05 -10.81 9.46
CA TRP A 42 -2.33 -9.70 8.85
C TRP A 42 -2.71 -8.34 9.46
N PHE A 43 -4.01 -8.09 9.67
CA PHE A 43 -4.52 -6.86 10.28
C PHE A 43 -4.01 -6.71 11.73
N GLU A 44 -4.10 -7.78 12.52
CA GLU A 44 -3.61 -7.79 13.91
C GLU A 44 -2.10 -7.55 13.97
N ALA A 45 -1.32 -8.16 13.07
CA ALA A 45 0.13 -7.95 12.99
C ALA A 45 0.48 -6.49 12.64
N ARG A 46 -0.25 -5.86 11.71
CA ARG A 46 -0.08 -4.43 11.37
C ARG A 46 -0.38 -3.54 12.56
N THR A 47 -1.50 -3.78 13.23
CA THR A 47 -1.94 -3.02 14.41
C THR A 47 -0.94 -3.17 15.56
N LEU A 48 -0.47 -4.39 15.83
CA LEU A 48 0.54 -4.65 16.87
C LEU A 48 1.88 -3.93 16.58
N ALA A 49 2.25 -3.82 15.31
CA ALA A 49 3.44 -3.08 14.89
C ALA A 49 3.26 -1.54 14.93
N GLY A 50 2.07 -1.05 15.28
CA GLY A 50 1.75 0.38 15.29
C GLY A 50 1.49 0.98 13.90
N TYR A 51 1.19 0.14 12.90
CA TYR A 51 0.93 0.58 11.54
C TYR A 51 -0.55 0.63 11.22
N PRO A 52 -1.01 1.66 10.48
CA PRO A 52 -2.42 1.80 10.14
C PRO A 52 -2.84 0.79 9.08
N VAL A 53 -4.09 0.37 9.18
CA VAL A 53 -4.85 -0.20 8.06
C VAL A 53 -6.03 0.73 7.84
N LEU A 54 -6.11 1.34 6.66
CA LEU A 54 -7.18 2.25 6.28
C LEU A 54 -8.12 1.58 5.28
N VAL A 55 -9.39 1.87 5.40
CA VAL A 55 -10.41 1.48 4.41
C VAL A 55 -11.14 2.71 3.89
N SER A 56 -11.55 2.65 2.63
CA SER A 56 -12.55 3.55 2.08
C SER A 56 -13.91 2.85 2.11
N GLU A 57 -14.92 3.58 2.59
CA GLU A 57 -16.29 3.06 2.71
C GLU A 57 -17.27 4.00 2.01
N GLU A 58 -18.19 3.43 1.27
CA GLU A 58 -19.31 4.13 0.65
C GLU A 58 -20.60 3.34 0.82
N ASN A 59 -21.62 3.95 1.42
CA ASN A 59 -22.93 3.32 1.69
C ASN A 59 -22.84 1.95 2.42
N GLY A 60 -21.88 1.81 3.35
CA GLY A 60 -21.64 0.58 4.11
C GLY A 60 -20.83 -0.50 3.35
N VAL A 61 -20.31 -0.19 2.17
CA VAL A 61 -19.49 -1.09 1.36
C VAL A 61 -18.02 -0.63 1.41
N ILE A 62 -17.09 -1.54 1.66
CA ILE A 62 -15.66 -1.27 1.57
C ILE A 62 -15.25 -1.25 0.11
N THR A 63 -14.76 -0.11 -0.34
CA THR A 63 -14.42 0.15 -1.75
C THR A 63 -12.92 0.14 -2.03
N GLY A 64 -12.09 0.09 -0.98
CA GLY A 64 -10.65 -0.01 -1.09
C GLY A 64 -9.99 -0.05 0.27
N TYR A 65 -8.71 -0.39 0.30
CA TYR A 65 -7.90 -0.35 1.52
C TYR A 65 -6.46 0.05 1.23
N ALA A 66 -5.77 0.55 2.26
CA ALA A 66 -4.37 0.90 2.21
C ALA A 66 -3.69 0.63 3.56
N SER A 67 -2.41 0.29 3.52
CA SER A 67 -1.57 0.11 4.70
C SER A 67 -0.11 0.30 4.33
N PHE A 68 0.76 0.37 5.33
CA PHE A 68 2.20 0.26 5.12
C PHE A 68 2.83 -0.62 6.20
N GLY A 69 4.04 -1.06 5.95
CA GLY A 69 4.88 -1.81 6.89
C GLY A 69 6.34 -1.46 6.72
N ASP A 70 7.21 -2.12 7.48
CA ASP A 70 8.64 -1.92 7.36
C ASP A 70 9.14 -2.19 5.95
N TRP A 71 10.01 -1.31 5.46
CA TRP A 71 10.71 -1.53 4.19
C TRP A 71 11.67 -2.72 4.28
N ARG A 72 12.51 -2.73 5.32
CA ARG A 72 13.50 -3.78 5.59
C ARG A 72 13.60 -4.01 7.09
N ALA A 73 14.03 -5.21 7.49
CA ALA A 73 14.07 -5.62 8.89
C ALA A 73 15.24 -5.02 9.70
N PHE A 74 16.21 -4.35 9.06
CA PHE A 74 17.38 -3.79 9.77
C PHE A 74 17.03 -2.44 10.40
N ASP A 75 17.54 -2.18 11.60
CA ASP A 75 17.27 -0.95 12.39
C ASP A 75 17.55 0.35 11.62
N GLY A 76 18.53 0.34 10.72
CA GLY A 76 18.85 1.49 9.87
C GLY A 76 17.73 1.92 8.95
N PHE A 77 16.74 1.06 8.69
CA PHE A 77 15.55 1.36 7.88
C PHE A 77 14.31 1.73 8.70
N ARG A 78 14.43 1.92 10.03
CA ARG A 78 13.29 2.19 10.93
C ARG A 78 12.40 3.37 10.54
N HIS A 79 12.94 4.32 9.78
CA HIS A 79 12.21 5.50 9.31
C HIS A 79 11.63 5.35 7.89
N THR A 80 11.77 4.19 7.27
CA THR A 80 11.28 3.90 5.93
C THR A 80 10.17 2.86 5.97
N VAL A 81 9.08 3.13 5.29
CA VAL A 81 7.95 2.20 5.13
C VAL A 81 7.67 1.93 3.67
N GLU A 82 7.12 0.76 3.37
CA GLU A 82 6.55 0.42 2.07
C GLU A 82 5.05 0.28 2.20
N HIS A 83 4.33 0.94 1.32
CA HIS A 83 2.87 0.92 1.33
C HIS A 83 2.27 -0.07 0.34
N SER A 84 0.99 -0.35 0.54
CA SER A 84 0.09 -1.03 -0.38
C SER A 84 -1.22 -0.28 -0.44
N VAL A 85 -1.81 -0.13 -1.63
CA VAL A 85 -3.13 0.46 -1.85
C VAL A 85 -3.86 -0.33 -2.94
N TYR A 86 -5.09 -0.73 -2.65
CA TYR A 86 -5.93 -1.50 -3.57
C TYR A 86 -7.35 -0.98 -3.53
N VAL A 87 -7.97 -0.92 -4.70
CA VAL A 87 -9.35 -0.45 -4.89
C VAL A 87 -10.18 -1.59 -5.47
N HIS A 88 -11.38 -1.76 -4.94
CA HIS A 88 -12.34 -2.76 -5.45
C HIS A 88 -12.56 -2.55 -6.96
N PRO A 89 -12.60 -3.60 -7.78
CA PRO A 89 -12.67 -3.49 -9.24
C PRO A 89 -13.83 -2.63 -9.72
N ASP A 90 -15.01 -2.76 -9.10
CA ASP A 90 -16.23 -2.02 -9.49
C ASP A 90 -16.18 -0.52 -9.09
N HIS A 91 -15.18 -0.11 -8.31
CA HIS A 91 -15.03 1.26 -7.81
C HIS A 91 -13.76 1.96 -8.31
N GLN A 92 -13.06 1.38 -9.27
CA GLN A 92 -11.88 1.99 -9.89
C GLN A 92 -12.24 3.25 -10.69
N GLY A 93 -11.25 4.13 -10.90
CA GLY A 93 -11.44 5.37 -11.67
C GLY A 93 -12.20 6.49 -10.94
N GLN A 94 -12.57 6.30 -9.68
CA GLN A 94 -13.37 7.24 -8.87
C GLN A 94 -12.52 8.06 -7.86
N GLY A 95 -11.19 8.04 -7.99
CA GLY A 95 -10.30 8.78 -7.10
C GLY A 95 -10.04 8.13 -5.74
N ILE A 96 -10.58 6.95 -5.46
CA ILE A 96 -10.48 6.25 -4.18
C ILE A 96 -9.01 5.99 -3.80
N GLY A 97 -8.22 5.48 -4.74
CA GLY A 97 -6.80 5.21 -4.50
C GLY A 97 -6.04 6.47 -4.07
N ARG A 98 -6.33 7.62 -4.69
CA ARG A 98 -5.73 8.89 -4.32
C ARG A 98 -6.13 9.33 -2.91
N THR A 99 -7.41 9.20 -2.56
CA THR A 99 -7.92 9.58 -1.24
C THR A 99 -7.31 8.71 -0.14
N LEU A 100 -7.23 7.38 -0.36
CA LEU A 100 -6.55 6.45 0.55
C LEU A 100 -5.08 6.80 0.73
N MET A 101 -4.36 7.08 -0.37
CA MET A 101 -2.94 7.42 -0.31
C MET A 101 -2.68 8.74 0.42
N VAL A 102 -3.50 9.77 0.22
CA VAL A 102 -3.38 11.04 0.97
C VAL A 102 -3.53 10.79 2.47
N ALA A 103 -4.54 10.02 2.88
CA ALA A 103 -4.74 9.67 4.28
C ALA A 103 -3.55 8.86 4.82
N LEU A 104 -3.08 7.86 4.07
CA LEU A 104 -1.96 7.00 4.48
C LEU A 104 -0.63 7.76 4.61
N ILE A 105 -0.36 8.73 3.73
CA ILE A 105 0.80 9.62 3.82
C ILE A 105 0.75 10.45 5.11
N ASN A 106 -0.44 10.96 5.48
CA ASN A 106 -0.61 11.71 6.73
C ASN A 106 -0.37 10.82 7.97
N GLU A 107 -0.86 9.59 7.95
CA GLU A 107 -0.56 8.61 9.03
C GLU A 107 0.95 8.35 9.15
N ALA A 108 1.66 8.15 8.05
CA ALA A 108 3.09 7.93 8.07
C ALA A 108 3.87 9.13 8.64
N ARG A 109 3.46 10.35 8.29
CA ARG A 109 3.99 11.59 8.87
C ARG A 109 3.72 11.68 10.37
N ALA A 110 2.49 11.37 10.79
CA ALA A 110 2.07 11.44 12.18
C ALA A 110 2.87 10.51 13.11
N ILE A 111 3.30 9.35 12.60
CA ILE A 111 4.16 8.41 13.35
C ILE A 111 5.65 8.61 13.10
N GLY A 112 6.06 9.72 12.49
CA GLY A 112 7.46 10.12 12.34
C GLY A 112 8.25 9.32 11.30
N LYS A 113 7.61 8.73 10.30
CA LYS A 113 8.35 8.13 9.18
C LYS A 113 8.90 9.22 8.26
N HIS A 114 10.08 8.94 7.67
CA HIS A 114 10.82 9.88 6.83
C HIS A 114 10.65 9.59 5.33
N VAL A 115 10.58 8.32 4.94
CA VAL A 115 10.41 7.90 3.56
C VAL A 115 9.31 6.86 3.42
N MET A 116 8.46 7.02 2.41
CA MET A 116 7.52 6.01 1.95
C MET A 116 7.93 5.49 0.58
N VAL A 117 8.05 4.17 0.46
CA VAL A 117 8.41 3.46 -0.78
C VAL A 117 7.17 2.86 -1.41
N ALA A 118 7.12 2.90 -2.74
CA ALA A 118 6.16 2.19 -3.57
C ALA A 118 6.91 1.22 -4.49
N GLY A 119 6.53 -0.05 -4.48
CA GLY A 119 6.95 -1.05 -5.47
C GLY A 119 5.80 -1.30 -6.44
N ILE A 120 5.98 -0.95 -7.72
CA ILE A 120 4.92 -0.96 -8.72
C ILE A 120 5.38 -1.78 -9.93
N GLU A 121 4.52 -2.68 -10.42
CA GLU A 121 4.77 -3.36 -11.70
C GLU A 121 4.94 -2.31 -12.80
N ALA A 122 6.02 -2.41 -13.59
CA ALA A 122 6.48 -1.34 -14.48
C ALA A 122 5.50 -0.95 -15.59
N GLN A 123 4.55 -1.83 -15.95
CA GLN A 123 3.49 -1.55 -16.92
C GLN A 123 2.22 -0.98 -16.28
N ASN A 124 2.16 -0.88 -14.95
CA ASN A 124 1.03 -0.27 -14.27
C ASN A 124 1.14 1.26 -14.29
N HIS A 125 1.01 1.83 -15.49
CA HIS A 125 1.15 3.27 -15.71
C HIS A 125 0.14 4.10 -14.92
N ALA A 126 -1.06 3.57 -14.68
CA ALA A 126 -2.06 4.26 -13.87
C ALA A 126 -1.60 4.44 -12.41
N SER A 127 -1.00 3.41 -11.82
CA SER A 127 -0.44 3.48 -10.47
C SER A 127 0.79 4.40 -10.44
N ILE A 128 1.72 4.29 -11.40
CA ILE A 128 2.88 5.18 -11.50
C ILE A 128 2.44 6.63 -11.56
N HIS A 129 1.48 6.95 -12.45
CA HIS A 129 0.97 8.32 -12.58
C HIS A 129 0.30 8.82 -11.29
N LEU A 130 -0.49 7.98 -10.63
CA LEU A 130 -1.09 8.32 -9.32
C LEU A 130 0.01 8.75 -8.32
N HIS A 131 1.08 7.96 -8.22
CA HIS A 131 2.18 8.24 -7.29
C HIS A 131 2.94 9.52 -7.67
N GLU A 132 3.19 9.76 -8.96
CA GLU A 132 3.78 11.01 -9.43
C GLU A 132 2.95 12.23 -9.00
N THR A 133 1.62 12.17 -9.13
CA THR A 133 0.73 13.25 -8.69
C THR A 133 0.73 13.50 -7.19
N LEU A 134 1.18 12.52 -6.39
CA LEU A 134 1.35 12.61 -4.94
C LEU A 134 2.76 13.02 -4.51
N GLY A 135 3.66 13.27 -5.48
CA GLY A 135 5.03 13.71 -5.23
C GLY A 135 6.05 12.59 -5.09
N PHE A 136 5.68 11.34 -5.36
CA PHE A 136 6.66 10.27 -5.47
C PHE A 136 7.53 10.46 -6.70
N VAL A 137 8.81 10.10 -6.57
CA VAL A 137 9.78 10.09 -7.66
C VAL A 137 10.28 8.67 -7.91
N THR A 138 10.51 8.31 -9.16
CA THR A 138 11.12 7.03 -9.53
C THR A 138 12.58 7.03 -9.09
N THR A 139 12.97 6.01 -8.33
CA THR A 139 14.33 5.85 -7.78
C THR A 139 15.07 4.65 -8.35
N GLY A 140 14.39 3.73 -9.01
CA GLY A 140 15.01 2.59 -9.65
C GLY A 140 14.03 1.70 -10.37
N GLN A 141 14.59 0.86 -11.26
CA GLN A 141 13.87 -0.20 -11.96
C GLN A 141 14.66 -1.49 -11.88
N MET A 142 13.96 -2.60 -11.70
CA MET A 142 14.53 -3.94 -11.63
C MET A 142 13.89 -4.80 -12.72
N PRO A 143 14.57 -5.02 -13.85
CA PRO A 143 14.05 -5.85 -14.93
C PRO A 143 13.96 -7.32 -14.51
N GLN A 144 12.87 -7.99 -14.90
CA GLN A 144 12.66 -9.44 -14.76
C GLN A 144 12.84 -9.98 -13.32
N VAL A 145 12.58 -9.14 -12.31
CA VAL A 145 12.76 -9.50 -10.89
C VAL A 145 11.62 -10.35 -10.35
N GLY A 146 10.49 -10.40 -11.02
CA GLY A 146 9.33 -11.19 -10.66
C GLY A 146 8.71 -11.95 -11.82
N THR A 147 7.75 -12.79 -11.52
CA THR A 147 6.99 -13.55 -12.53
C THR A 147 5.54 -13.67 -12.12
N LYS A 148 4.64 -13.57 -13.08
CA LYS A 148 3.20 -13.85 -12.94
C LYS A 148 2.57 -14.09 -14.30
N PHE A 149 1.53 -14.94 -14.36
CA PHE A 149 0.82 -15.27 -15.59
C PHE A 149 1.74 -15.76 -16.72
N GLY A 150 2.79 -16.51 -16.38
CA GLY A 150 3.74 -17.09 -17.35
C GLY A 150 4.67 -16.08 -18.00
N ARG A 151 4.85 -14.89 -17.45
CA ARG A 151 5.76 -13.86 -17.97
C ARG A 151 6.64 -13.27 -16.87
N TRP A 152 7.82 -12.77 -17.26
CA TRP A 152 8.67 -11.95 -16.37
C TRP A 152 8.06 -10.57 -16.16
N LEU A 153 8.21 -10.04 -14.94
CA LEU A 153 7.74 -8.73 -14.56
C LEU A 153 8.89 -7.84 -14.10
N ASP A 154 8.84 -6.60 -14.52
CA ASP A 154 9.75 -5.56 -14.10
C ASP A 154 9.14 -4.77 -12.94
N LEU A 155 9.96 -4.41 -11.96
CA LEU A 155 9.55 -3.62 -10.80
C LEU A 155 10.10 -2.20 -10.90
N THR A 156 9.22 -1.22 -10.75
CA THR A 156 9.58 0.20 -10.57
C THR A 156 9.48 0.56 -9.11
N PHE A 157 10.57 1.08 -8.53
CA PHE A 157 10.56 1.69 -7.21
C PHE A 157 10.35 3.18 -7.32
N MET A 158 9.41 3.68 -6.51
CA MET A 158 9.19 5.10 -6.30
C MET A 158 9.29 5.41 -4.81
N GLN A 159 9.69 6.63 -4.46
CA GLN A 159 9.72 7.06 -3.06
C GLN A 159 9.17 8.47 -2.89
N LEU A 160 8.59 8.70 -1.72
CA LEU A 160 8.18 10.00 -1.22
C LEU A 160 8.95 10.32 0.05
N GLN A 161 9.64 11.45 0.09
CA GLN A 161 10.18 12.01 1.32
C GLN A 161 9.04 12.69 2.08
N LEU A 162 8.82 12.28 3.33
CA LEU A 162 7.66 12.67 4.13
C LEU A 162 7.90 13.95 4.95
N ASP A 163 9.17 14.23 5.27
CA ASP A 163 9.59 15.41 6.02
C ASP A 163 11.00 15.88 5.57
N GLU A 164 11.44 17.03 6.08
CA GLU A 164 12.72 17.66 5.73
C GLU A 164 13.75 17.63 6.87
N ARG A 165 13.53 16.81 7.92
CA ARG A 165 14.47 16.73 9.04
C ARG A 165 15.84 16.24 8.57
N SER A 166 16.89 16.91 9.03
CA SER A 166 18.28 16.53 8.74
C SER A 166 18.87 15.55 9.76
N ASP A 167 18.31 15.51 10.97
CA ASP A 167 18.71 14.60 12.04
C ASP A 167 17.68 13.46 12.12
N PRO A 168 18.09 12.19 11.84
CA PRO A 168 17.20 11.04 11.90
C PRO A 168 16.58 10.81 13.28
N ASP A 169 17.25 11.21 14.35
CA ASP A 169 16.82 11.00 15.72
C ASP A 169 16.05 12.20 16.31
N ALA A 170 15.89 13.28 15.53
CA ALA A 170 15.02 14.39 15.89
C ALA A 170 13.57 13.92 16.00
N ILE A 171 12.90 14.30 17.07
CA ILE A 171 11.46 14.06 17.27
C ILE A 171 10.70 15.00 16.32
N PRO A 172 9.75 14.48 15.49
CA PRO A 172 8.97 15.29 14.57
C PRO A 172 8.03 16.26 15.28
#